data_ca1ff6b53216bcecb2e42fa472142b2a
#
_entry.id   ca1ff6b53216bcecb2e42fa472142b2a
#
_cell.length_a   1.000
_cell.length_b   1.000
_cell.length_c   1.000
_cell.angle_alpha   90.00
_cell.angle_beta   90.00
_cell.angle_gamma   90.00
#
_symmetry.space_group_name_H-M   'P 1'
#
loop_
_entity.id
_entity.type
_entity.pdbx_description
1 polymer ?
#
loop_
_entity_poly.entity_id
_entity_poly.type
_entity_poly.pdbx_seq_one_letter_code
_entity_poly.pdbx_strand_id
1 'polypeptide(L)'
;MISEDSIKEISHLFCGDIEGYFSYKSGPQLVSFFRKNFGSEDQYGQGFPSRWAYVYDKIVDMLNNSSIDSFFSLILSKEYLLQDTKKTAVESAELAANILTEFN
;
A
#
# COMPACT_ATOMS: atom_id res chain seq x y z
N MET A 1 -7.94 -14.52 8.30
CA MET A 1 -8.27 -14.12 6.90
C MET A 1 -8.72 -12.68 6.89
N ILE A 2 -8.24 -11.90 5.92
CA ILE A 2 -8.58 -10.48 5.82
C ILE A 2 -9.91 -10.34 5.07
N SER A 3 -10.85 -9.56 5.61
CA SER A 3 -12.15 -9.33 4.96
C SER A 3 -12.01 -8.40 3.75
N GLU A 4 -13.01 -8.44 2.86
CA GLU A 4 -13.06 -7.54 1.70
C GLU A 4 -13.06 -6.07 2.14
N ASP A 5 -13.78 -5.73 3.21
CA ASP A 5 -13.83 -4.37 3.73
C ASP A 5 -12.45 -3.93 4.23
N SER A 6 -11.72 -4.81 4.90
CA SER A 6 -10.36 -4.51 5.35
C SER A 6 -9.41 -4.31 4.18
N ILE A 7 -9.51 -5.14 3.12
CA ILE A 7 -8.68 -4.98 1.92
C ILE A 7 -8.97 -3.64 1.26
N LYS A 8 -10.23 -3.25 1.16
CA LYS A 8 -10.62 -1.95 0.57
C LYS A 8 -10.05 -0.80 1.39
N GLU A 9 -10.14 -0.89 2.71
CA GLU A 9 -9.63 0.15 3.60
C GLU A 9 -8.11 0.27 3.51
N ILE A 10 -7.39 -0.85 3.49
CA ILE A 10 -5.93 -0.87 3.28
C ILE A 10 -5.59 -0.26 1.92
N SER A 11 -6.39 -0.54 0.90
CA SER A 11 -6.17 0.01 -0.44
C SER A 11 -6.26 1.53 -0.45
N HIS A 12 -7.28 2.09 0.18
CA HIS A 12 -7.41 3.55 0.32
C HIS A 12 -6.29 4.13 1.17
N LEU A 13 -5.91 3.44 2.24
CA LEU A 13 -4.83 3.85 3.11
C LEU A 13 -3.52 4.00 2.33
N PHE A 14 -3.15 2.97 1.57
CA PHE A 14 -1.91 2.98 0.79
C PHE A 14 -1.93 4.01 -0.33
N CYS A 15 -3.09 4.25 -0.94
CA CYS A 15 -3.25 5.28 -1.97
C CYS A 15 -3.07 6.69 -1.44
N GLY A 16 -3.10 6.88 -0.12
CA GLY A 16 -3.00 8.20 0.50
C GLY A 16 -4.34 8.92 0.59
N ASP A 17 -5.45 8.18 0.57
CA ASP A 17 -6.79 8.76 0.65
C ASP A 17 -7.21 9.01 2.10
N ILE A 18 -6.46 8.51 3.08
CA ILE A 18 -6.73 8.69 4.50
C ILE A 18 -5.63 9.56 5.09
N GLU A 19 -6.02 10.73 5.60
CA GLU A 19 -5.07 11.69 6.16
C GLU A 19 -4.34 11.12 7.38
N GLY A 20 -3.06 11.45 7.50
CA GLY A 20 -2.25 11.04 8.64
C GLY A 20 -1.48 9.74 8.46
N TYR A 21 -1.68 9.06 7.35
CA TYR A 21 -1.01 7.79 7.04
C TYR A 21 -0.05 7.96 5.86
N PHE A 22 -0.26 7.21 4.78
CA PHE A 22 0.61 7.30 3.60
C PHE A 22 0.32 8.55 2.78
N SER A 23 1.33 9.03 2.05
CA SER A 23 1.15 10.16 1.16
C SER A 23 0.32 9.77 -0.07
N TYR A 24 -0.31 10.76 -0.70
CA TYR A 24 -1.08 10.56 -1.92
C TYR A 24 -0.21 9.98 -3.02
N LYS A 25 -0.74 8.97 -3.70
CA LYS A 25 -0.09 8.34 -4.85
C LYS A 25 -1.02 8.40 -6.05
N SER A 26 -0.53 8.94 -7.15
CA SER A 26 -1.27 8.95 -8.41
C SER A 26 -1.30 7.55 -9.03
N GLY A 27 -2.16 7.34 -10.03
CA GLY A 27 -2.19 6.07 -10.76
C GLY A 27 -0.82 5.66 -11.29
N PRO A 28 -0.09 6.56 -12.00
CA PRO A 28 1.26 6.23 -12.47
C PRO A 28 2.23 5.89 -11.34
N GLN A 29 2.14 6.56 -10.19
CA GLN A 29 2.99 6.26 -9.04
C GLN A 29 2.70 4.88 -8.45
N LEU A 30 1.43 4.49 -8.39
CA LEU A 30 1.04 3.16 -7.93
C LEU A 30 1.58 2.08 -8.86
N VAL A 31 1.41 2.26 -10.16
CA VAL A 31 1.94 1.32 -11.16
C VAL A 31 3.47 1.20 -11.01
N SER A 32 4.16 2.33 -10.90
CA SER A 32 5.61 2.36 -10.73
C SER A 32 6.05 1.61 -9.47
N PHE A 33 5.32 1.79 -8.37
CA PHE A 33 5.62 1.10 -7.10
C PHE A 33 5.59 -0.43 -7.28
N PHE A 34 4.52 -0.95 -7.88
CA PHE A 34 4.39 -2.40 -8.05
C PHE A 34 5.35 -2.96 -9.09
N ARG A 35 5.66 -2.20 -10.14
CA ARG A 35 6.66 -2.60 -11.12
C ARG A 35 8.05 -2.70 -10.50
N LYS A 36 8.43 -1.69 -9.73
CA LYS A 36 9.77 -1.59 -9.13
C LYS A 36 9.98 -2.64 -8.04
N ASN A 37 8.99 -2.86 -7.19
CA ASN A 37 9.16 -3.66 -5.99
C ASN A 37 8.68 -5.10 -6.13
N PHE A 38 7.76 -5.38 -7.06
CA PHE A 38 7.13 -6.69 -7.18
C PHE A 38 7.15 -7.24 -8.61
N GLY A 39 7.87 -6.58 -9.50
CA GLY A 39 8.03 -7.08 -10.87
C GLY A 39 6.76 -7.07 -11.71
N SER A 40 5.76 -6.25 -11.35
CA SER A 40 4.53 -6.14 -12.11
C SER A 40 4.82 -5.59 -13.51
N GLU A 41 4.07 -6.05 -14.50
CA GLU A 41 4.14 -5.55 -15.87
C GLU A 41 3.01 -4.58 -16.20
N ASP A 42 2.23 -4.17 -15.20
CA ASP A 42 1.11 -3.24 -15.40
C ASP A 42 1.58 -1.92 -15.98
N GLN A 43 0.68 -1.29 -16.74
CA GLN A 43 0.92 0.03 -17.33
C GLN A 43 -0.27 0.93 -17.00
N TYR A 44 0.01 2.19 -16.77
CA TYR A 44 -1.02 3.19 -16.61
C TYR A 44 -1.46 3.69 -17.98
N GLY A 45 -2.76 3.86 -18.17
CA GLY A 45 -3.28 4.36 -19.43
C GLY A 45 -4.80 4.32 -19.48
N GLN A 46 -5.33 4.44 -20.69
CA GLN A 46 -6.77 4.42 -20.93
C GLN A 46 -7.37 3.11 -20.39
N GLY A 47 -8.49 3.22 -19.68
CA GLY A 47 -9.15 2.07 -19.07
C GLY A 47 -8.58 1.64 -17.72
N PHE A 48 -7.60 2.40 -17.20
CA PHE A 48 -7.06 2.11 -15.88
C PHE A 48 -8.17 2.28 -14.83
N PRO A 49 -8.30 1.33 -13.89
CA PRO A 49 -9.33 1.41 -12.84
C PRO A 49 -9.08 2.56 -11.88
N SER A 50 -10.02 2.80 -10.96
CA SER A 50 -9.77 3.73 -9.88
C SER A 50 -8.55 3.29 -9.08
N ARG A 51 -7.87 4.25 -8.44
CA ARG A 51 -6.61 4.00 -7.74
C ARG A 51 -6.75 2.91 -6.68
N TRP A 52 -7.76 3.02 -5.83
CA TRP A 52 -7.99 2.03 -4.77
C TRP A 52 -8.33 0.65 -5.33
N ALA A 53 -9.10 0.59 -6.44
CA ALA A 53 -9.45 -0.69 -7.05
C ALA A 53 -8.23 -1.40 -7.62
N TYR A 54 -7.31 -0.66 -8.20
CA TYR A 54 -6.04 -1.21 -8.67
C TYR A 54 -5.25 -1.82 -7.51
N VAL A 55 -5.11 -1.09 -6.40
CA VAL A 55 -4.39 -1.59 -5.22
C VAL A 55 -5.13 -2.79 -4.60
N TYR A 56 -6.46 -2.74 -4.54
CA TYR A 56 -7.28 -3.85 -4.07
C TYR A 56 -6.95 -5.15 -4.84
N ASP A 57 -6.94 -5.07 -6.16
CA ASP A 57 -6.63 -6.23 -7.00
C ASP A 57 -5.20 -6.74 -6.75
N LYS A 58 -4.25 -5.83 -6.56
CA LYS A 58 -2.87 -6.20 -6.23
C LYS A 58 -2.78 -6.91 -4.88
N ILE A 59 -3.51 -6.44 -3.88
CA ILE A 59 -3.53 -7.08 -2.56
C ILE A 59 -4.14 -8.49 -2.66
N VAL A 60 -5.24 -8.64 -3.40
CA VAL A 60 -5.85 -9.96 -3.61
C VAL A 60 -4.87 -10.91 -4.30
N ASP A 61 -4.17 -10.44 -5.33
CA ASP A 61 -3.15 -11.26 -6.01
C ASP A 61 -2.05 -11.68 -5.03
N MET A 62 -1.58 -10.76 -4.19
CA MET A 62 -0.53 -11.06 -3.21
C MET A 62 -1.01 -12.03 -2.12
N LEU A 63 -2.27 -11.94 -1.73
CA LEU A 63 -2.86 -12.92 -0.81
C LEU A 63 -2.91 -14.30 -1.45
N ASN A 64 -3.27 -14.39 -2.72
CA ASN A 64 -3.38 -15.65 -3.44
C ASN A 64 -2.03 -16.30 -3.72
N ASN A 65 -0.98 -15.52 -3.93
CA ASN A 65 0.36 -16.04 -4.23
C ASN A 65 1.30 -16.02 -3.02
N SER A 66 0.77 -15.74 -1.83
CA SER A 66 1.51 -15.75 -0.56
C SER A 66 2.63 -14.70 -0.47
N SER A 67 2.53 -13.60 -1.20
CA SER A 67 3.53 -12.52 -1.15
C SER A 67 3.07 -11.31 -0.34
N ILE A 68 1.92 -11.39 0.33
CA ILE A 68 1.36 -10.25 1.09
C ILE A 68 2.30 -9.80 2.23
N ASP A 69 3.02 -10.73 2.86
CA ASP A 69 3.95 -10.39 3.93
C ASP A 69 5.08 -9.50 3.43
N SER A 70 5.55 -9.75 2.21
CA SER A 70 6.59 -8.91 1.59
C SER A 70 6.09 -7.49 1.36
N PHE A 71 4.83 -7.36 0.95
CA PHE A 71 4.21 -6.04 0.76
C PHE A 71 4.15 -5.26 2.07
N PHE A 72 3.60 -5.87 3.13
CA PHE A 72 3.52 -5.21 4.43
C PHE A 72 4.89 -4.93 5.03
N SER A 73 5.84 -5.86 4.91
CA SER A 73 7.20 -5.63 5.38
C SER A 73 7.85 -4.43 4.71
N LEU A 74 7.58 -4.23 3.43
CA LEU A 74 8.11 -3.09 2.69
C LEU A 74 7.46 -1.79 3.13
N ILE A 75 6.13 -1.69 3.05
CA ILE A 75 5.44 -0.41 3.27
C ILE A 75 5.45 0.02 4.74
N LEU A 76 5.68 -0.90 5.66
CA LEU A 76 5.79 -0.60 7.09
C LEU A 76 7.25 -0.50 7.54
N SER A 77 8.21 -0.66 6.62
CA SER A 77 9.61 -0.48 6.96
C SER A 77 9.91 0.97 7.31
N LYS A 78 10.89 1.15 8.20
CA LYS A 78 11.33 2.50 8.59
C LYS A 78 11.74 3.33 7.37
N GLU A 79 12.49 2.72 6.47
CA GLU A 79 13.00 3.40 5.26
C GLU A 79 11.86 3.87 4.38
N TYR A 80 10.87 3.01 4.14
CA TYR A 80 9.74 3.37 3.30
C TYR A 80 8.89 4.48 3.94
N LEU A 81 8.59 4.34 5.23
CA LEU A 81 7.76 5.33 5.94
C LEU A 81 8.43 6.69 6.02
N LEU A 82 9.74 6.74 6.28
CA LEU A 82 10.47 8.00 6.28
C LEU A 82 10.44 8.67 4.91
N GLN A 83 10.56 7.90 3.85
CA GLN A 83 10.55 8.40 2.48
C GLN A 83 9.15 8.82 2.03
N ASP A 84 8.15 7.99 2.30
CA ASP A 84 6.77 8.20 1.82
C ASP A 84 6.04 9.29 2.60
N THR A 85 6.15 9.24 3.93
CA THR A 85 5.35 10.12 4.81
C THR A 85 6.13 11.34 5.30
N LYS A 86 7.44 11.37 5.12
CA LYS A 86 8.34 12.41 5.63
C LYS A 86 8.26 12.56 7.14
N LYS A 87 7.96 11.49 7.85
CA LYS A 87 7.87 11.46 9.30
C LYS A 87 9.23 11.14 9.91
N THR A 88 9.39 11.46 11.21
CA THR A 88 10.56 11.04 11.96
C THR A 88 10.55 9.52 12.19
N ALA A 89 11.68 8.95 12.61
CA ALA A 89 11.76 7.53 12.91
C ALA A 89 10.76 7.10 13.99
N VAL A 90 10.55 7.93 15.02
CA VAL A 90 9.59 7.64 16.09
C VAL A 90 8.17 7.66 15.55
N GLU A 91 7.80 8.69 14.79
CA GLU A 91 6.47 8.80 14.20
C GLU A 91 6.20 7.65 13.22
N SER A 92 7.22 7.23 12.46
CA SER A 92 7.08 6.10 11.53
C SER A 92 6.85 4.79 12.27
N ALA A 93 7.54 4.57 13.39
CA ALA A 93 7.34 3.38 14.22
C ALA A 93 5.93 3.36 14.83
N GLU A 94 5.44 4.50 15.30
CA GLU A 94 4.09 4.62 15.83
C GLU A 94 3.04 4.36 14.76
N LEU A 95 3.24 4.91 13.55
CA LEU A 95 2.35 4.68 12.42
C LEU A 95 2.28 3.20 12.05
N ALA A 96 3.43 2.54 11.96
CA ALA A 96 3.48 1.11 11.67
C ALA A 96 2.73 0.29 12.73
N ALA A 97 2.95 0.60 14.01
CA ALA A 97 2.28 -0.08 15.11
C ALA A 97 0.76 0.10 15.04
N ASN A 98 0.30 1.31 14.74
CA ASN A 98 -1.13 1.60 14.62
C ASN A 98 -1.77 0.84 13.46
N ILE A 99 -1.11 0.80 12.31
CA ILE A 99 -1.60 0.04 11.15
C ILE A 99 -1.70 -1.44 11.49
N LEU A 100 -0.66 -2.01 12.08
CA LEU A 100 -0.65 -3.42 12.46
C LEU A 100 -1.74 -3.75 13.48
N THR A 101 -1.98 -2.86 14.44
CA THR A 101 -3.04 -3.05 15.43
C THR A 101 -4.42 -3.01 14.80
N GLU A 102 -4.64 -2.11 13.85
CA GLU A 102 -5.95 -1.93 13.21
C GLU A 102 -6.30 -3.07 12.26
N PHE A 103 -5.32 -3.63 11.53
CA PHE A 103 -5.55 -4.61 10.48
C PHE A 103 -5.12 -6.03 10.83
N ASN A 104 -4.65 -6.26 12.01
CA ASN A 104 -4.40 -7.62 12.54
C ASN A 104 -5.58 -8.05 13.42
#